data_e16a56d5795f42fce335a7674322d45f
#
_entry.id   e16a56d5795f42fce335a7674322d45f
#
_cell.length_a   1.000
_cell.length_b   1.000
_cell.length_c   1.000
_cell.angle_alpha   90.00
_cell.angle_beta   90.00
_cell.angle_gamma   90.00
#
_symmetry.space_group_name_H-M   'P 1'
#
loop_
_entity.id
_entity.type
_entity.pdbx_description
1 polymer ?
#
loop_
_entity_poly.entity_id
_entity_poly.type
_entity_poly.pdbx_seq_one_letter_code
_entity_poly.pdbx_strand_id
1 'polypeptide(L)'
;ERGYTKRMVPDTYVQQSRGGRGRRGMATRDDDRVKVLTLASTHDWAMFFTDRGRVLRTRVWNLPEVSPAARGTSIVNLVSLEPDEKVTCVLIVRDGDMSGNLVFATRRGEIKRTAISDFAHLRQNGLKTMDLEEGDEIGWVVRTSGNDRLALVTARGMSISFHESDLRVSGRTSGGVRGIRLDEGDEVVSFVPCPPGGSLVLIGQNGIGKQTPWSRFRLQTRGGKGVRAAAINDRTGSIVAAVSITPEDTDLMAITRNGIVIRMQVSDIRVCGRVARGVRIMRPDAGDEVVALSAFGPDNLDFVEVSAPVELDPEDLLEGDSGDDSADDASADDVAEDVTVTP
;
A
#
# COMPACT_ATOMS: atom_id res chain seq x y z
N GLU A 1 4.78 7.35 -15.12
CA GLU A 1 5.52 8.20 -14.16
C GLU A 1 4.63 8.78 -13.04
N ARG A 2 3.30 8.70 -13.15
CA ARG A 2 2.37 9.34 -12.23
C ARG A 2 1.29 8.34 -11.87
N GLY A 3 1.35 7.74 -10.70
CA GLY A 3 0.53 6.64 -10.23
C GLY A 3 -0.95 6.65 -10.67
N TYR A 4 -1.53 5.49 -10.74
CA TYR A 4 -2.94 5.29 -11.08
C TYR A 4 -3.73 4.91 -9.85
N THR A 5 -4.99 5.31 -9.80
CA THR A 5 -5.91 4.91 -8.74
C THR A 5 -7.25 4.49 -9.31
N LYS A 6 -7.90 3.59 -8.62
CA LYS A 6 -9.24 3.11 -8.91
C LYS A 6 -9.92 2.62 -7.63
N ARG A 7 -11.22 2.42 -7.69
CA ARG A 7 -11.97 1.67 -6.69
C ARG A 7 -12.72 0.50 -7.32
N MET A 8 -13.02 -0.49 -6.52
CA MET A 8 -13.82 -1.64 -6.92
C MET A 8 -14.49 -2.29 -5.71
N VAL A 9 -15.57 -3.01 -5.97
CA VAL A 9 -16.29 -3.74 -4.90
C VAL A 9 -15.43 -4.89 -4.38
N PRO A 10 -15.39 -5.14 -3.06
CA PRO A 10 -14.58 -6.19 -2.44
C PRO A 10 -14.83 -7.60 -2.99
N ASP A 11 -16.07 -7.92 -3.33
CA ASP A 11 -16.48 -9.24 -3.88
C ASP A 11 -15.87 -9.57 -5.24
N THR A 12 -15.21 -8.61 -5.87
CA THR A 12 -14.50 -8.80 -7.14
C THR A 12 -13.32 -9.77 -6.99
N TYR A 13 -12.73 -9.88 -5.79
CA TYR A 13 -11.65 -10.82 -5.50
C TYR A 13 -12.17 -12.06 -4.78
N VAL A 14 -12.22 -13.16 -5.50
CA VAL A 14 -12.63 -14.47 -4.95
C VAL A 14 -11.57 -14.99 -3.98
N GLN A 15 -12.02 -15.44 -2.82
CA GLN A 15 -11.18 -16.03 -1.80
C GLN A 15 -10.44 -17.27 -2.29
N GLN A 16 -9.17 -17.43 -1.93
CA GLN A 16 -8.31 -18.53 -2.30
C GLN A 16 -7.60 -19.10 -1.06
N SER A 17 -7.18 -20.37 -1.12
CA SER A 17 -6.33 -20.93 -0.08
C SER A 17 -4.91 -20.35 -0.13
N ARG A 18 -4.25 -20.23 1.02
CA ARG A 18 -2.85 -19.79 1.11
C ARG A 18 -1.91 -20.61 0.22
N GLY A 19 -0.83 -19.99 -0.26
CA GLY A 19 0.17 -20.65 -1.12
C GLY A 19 -0.24 -20.79 -2.57
N GLY A 20 -1.39 -20.24 -2.99
CA GLY A 20 -1.82 -20.13 -4.37
C GLY A 20 -0.96 -19.15 -5.18
N ARG A 21 -1.16 -19.14 -6.52
CA ARG A 21 -0.51 -18.19 -7.43
C ARG A 21 -1.18 -16.82 -7.45
N GLY A 22 -2.44 -16.71 -7.02
CA GLY A 22 -3.24 -15.49 -7.12
C GLY A 22 -3.88 -15.29 -8.50
N ARG A 23 -4.51 -14.14 -8.69
CA ARG A 23 -5.13 -13.70 -9.96
C ARG A 23 -4.63 -12.31 -10.32
N ARG A 24 -4.65 -11.96 -11.59
CA ARG A 24 -4.29 -10.63 -12.05
C ARG A 24 -5.32 -9.62 -11.52
N GLY A 25 -4.86 -8.71 -10.65
CA GLY A 25 -5.71 -7.70 -10.02
C GLY A 25 -5.86 -6.44 -10.85
N MET A 26 -4.77 -5.97 -11.47
CA MET A 26 -4.73 -4.74 -12.24
C MET A 26 -3.95 -4.95 -13.53
N ALA A 27 -4.38 -4.36 -14.64
CA ALA A 27 -3.53 -4.20 -15.82
C ALA A 27 -2.59 -3.02 -15.56
N THR A 28 -1.39 -3.33 -15.09
CA THR A 28 -0.30 -2.37 -14.99
C THR A 28 0.44 -2.30 -16.32
N ARG A 29 1.05 -1.17 -16.66
CA ARG A 29 2.15 -1.15 -17.64
C ARG A 29 3.35 -1.85 -17.01
N ASP A 30 4.32 -2.26 -17.80
CA ASP A 30 5.52 -2.98 -17.33
C ASP A 30 6.30 -2.20 -16.25
N ASP A 31 6.06 -0.90 -16.16
CA ASP A 31 6.69 0.09 -15.29
C ASP A 31 5.83 0.60 -14.11
N ASP A 32 4.65 0.00 -13.84
CA ASP A 32 3.74 0.47 -12.78
C ASP A 32 3.38 -0.65 -11.81
N ARG A 33 3.39 -0.37 -10.49
CA ARG A 33 3.17 -1.36 -9.41
C ARG A 33 2.06 -0.92 -8.48
N VAL A 34 1.25 -1.87 -8.00
CA VAL A 34 0.31 -1.60 -6.91
C VAL A 34 1.08 -1.35 -5.62
N LYS A 35 0.97 -0.14 -5.08
CA LYS A 35 1.65 0.30 -3.86
C LYS A 35 0.77 0.23 -2.62
N VAL A 36 -0.48 0.60 -2.75
CA VAL A 36 -1.44 0.65 -1.64
C VAL A 36 -2.73 -0.01 -2.06
N LEU A 37 -3.27 -0.85 -1.19
CA LEU A 37 -4.62 -1.37 -1.24
C LEU A 37 -5.27 -1.11 0.12
N THR A 38 -6.43 -0.47 0.14
CA THR A 38 -7.15 -0.15 1.37
C THR A 38 -8.66 -0.20 1.15
N LEU A 39 -9.41 -0.31 2.22
CA LEU A 39 -10.86 -0.24 2.23
C LEU A 39 -11.34 1.18 2.51
N ALA A 40 -12.43 1.58 1.87
CA ALA A 40 -13.05 2.88 2.05
C ALA A 40 -14.55 2.84 1.74
N SER A 41 -15.32 3.67 2.42
CA SER A 41 -16.66 4.04 1.95
C SER A 41 -16.55 5.11 0.84
N THR A 42 -17.48 5.10 -0.11
CA THR A 42 -17.52 6.11 -1.17
C THR A 42 -17.60 7.54 -0.64
N HIS A 43 -18.20 7.75 0.52
CA HIS A 43 -18.33 9.06 1.17
C HIS A 43 -17.09 9.52 1.94
N ASP A 44 -16.10 8.65 2.13
CA ASP A 44 -14.88 8.98 2.85
C ASP A 44 -13.97 9.91 2.04
N TRP A 45 -12.98 10.49 2.74
CA TRP A 45 -11.90 11.24 2.14
C TRP A 45 -10.69 10.33 1.92
N ALA A 46 -10.17 10.27 0.69
CA ALA A 46 -8.86 9.73 0.41
C ALA A 46 -7.83 10.86 0.52
N MET A 47 -6.94 10.77 1.50
CA MET A 47 -5.84 11.68 1.73
C MET A 47 -4.56 11.08 1.14
N PHE A 48 -3.96 11.77 0.18
CA PHE A 48 -2.75 11.36 -0.52
C PHE A 48 -1.55 12.12 0.04
N PHE A 49 -0.62 11.39 0.63
CA PHE A 49 0.63 11.95 1.15
C PHE A 49 1.74 11.74 0.13
N THR A 50 2.60 12.73 -0.03
CA THR A 50 3.61 12.74 -1.08
C THR A 50 5.02 12.61 -0.52
N ASP A 51 5.96 12.23 -1.38
CA ASP A 51 7.40 12.19 -1.11
C ASP A 51 7.97 13.54 -0.68
N ARG A 52 7.31 14.65 -1.06
CA ARG A 52 7.69 16.02 -0.64
C ARG A 52 7.08 16.47 0.69
N GLY A 53 6.47 15.56 1.44
CA GLY A 53 5.85 15.88 2.72
C GLY A 53 4.61 16.76 2.60
N ARG A 54 3.83 16.63 1.51
CA ARG A 54 2.54 17.29 1.31
C ARG A 54 1.39 16.30 1.46
N VAL A 55 0.21 16.83 1.73
CA VAL A 55 -1.05 16.08 1.69
C VAL A 55 -2.04 16.76 0.77
N LEU A 56 -2.70 15.96 -0.07
CA LEU A 56 -3.82 16.34 -0.92
C LEU A 56 -4.99 15.42 -0.59
N ARG A 57 -6.22 15.81 -0.94
CA ARG A 57 -7.39 14.95 -0.72
C ARG A 57 -8.39 15.03 -1.85
N THR A 58 -9.11 13.94 -2.03
CA THR A 58 -10.34 13.90 -2.84
C THR A 58 -11.36 12.97 -2.16
N ARG A 59 -12.61 13.03 -2.58
CA ARG A 59 -13.62 12.07 -2.15
C ARG A 59 -13.40 10.73 -2.83
N VAL A 60 -13.68 9.64 -2.12
CA VAL A 60 -13.54 8.29 -2.67
C VAL A 60 -14.47 8.08 -3.86
N TRP A 61 -15.68 8.67 -3.87
CA TRP A 61 -16.59 8.60 -5.04
C TRP A 61 -16.01 9.24 -6.32
N ASN A 62 -15.04 10.16 -6.22
CA ASN A 62 -14.37 10.73 -7.40
C ASN A 62 -13.36 9.76 -8.02
N LEU A 63 -12.99 8.69 -7.31
CA LEU A 63 -12.14 7.63 -7.86
C LEU A 63 -12.98 6.79 -8.82
N PRO A 64 -12.48 6.48 -10.03
CA PRO A 64 -13.24 5.71 -11.00
C PRO A 64 -13.50 4.29 -10.49
N GLU A 65 -14.75 3.86 -10.61
CA GLU A 65 -15.13 2.46 -10.39
C GLU A 65 -14.92 1.70 -11.70
N VAL A 66 -14.02 0.76 -11.68
CA VAL A 66 -13.65 -0.01 -12.87
C VAL A 66 -13.35 -1.46 -12.51
N SER A 67 -13.34 -2.32 -13.53
CA SER A 67 -13.03 -3.75 -13.35
C SER A 67 -11.58 -3.96 -12.84
N PRO A 68 -11.28 -5.12 -12.24
CA PRO A 68 -9.93 -5.45 -11.78
C PRO A 68 -8.86 -5.30 -12.86
N ALA A 69 -9.18 -5.71 -14.09
CA ALA A 69 -8.26 -5.65 -15.21
C ALA A 69 -8.04 -4.23 -15.77
N ALA A 70 -8.91 -3.26 -15.43
CA ALA A 70 -8.77 -1.89 -15.92
C ALA A 70 -7.69 -1.12 -15.14
N ARG A 71 -7.05 -0.17 -15.81
CA ARG A 71 -5.94 0.62 -15.27
C ARG A 71 -6.37 1.66 -14.22
N GLY A 72 -7.59 2.17 -14.29
CA GLY A 72 -8.03 3.30 -13.48
C GLY A 72 -7.62 4.66 -14.08
N THR A 73 -7.58 5.69 -13.24
CA THR A 73 -7.26 7.07 -13.62
C THR A 73 -5.96 7.52 -12.97
N SER A 74 -5.16 8.29 -13.69
CA SER A 74 -3.95 8.89 -13.14
C SER A 74 -4.30 9.85 -11.98
N ILE A 75 -3.57 9.75 -10.88
CA ILE A 75 -3.78 10.56 -9.66
C ILE A 75 -3.70 12.06 -9.96
N VAL A 76 -2.89 12.48 -10.91
CA VAL A 76 -2.77 13.91 -11.31
C VAL A 76 -4.07 14.50 -11.87
N ASN A 77 -5.00 13.65 -12.33
CA ASN A 77 -6.32 14.10 -12.79
C ASN A 77 -7.30 14.29 -11.62
N LEU A 78 -6.95 13.83 -10.44
CA LEU A 78 -7.81 13.84 -9.26
C LEU A 78 -7.34 14.84 -8.20
N VAL A 79 -6.03 15.07 -8.10
CA VAL A 79 -5.38 15.99 -7.15
C VAL A 79 -4.23 16.74 -7.80
N SER A 80 -3.98 17.97 -7.31
CA SER A 80 -2.96 18.87 -7.88
C SER A 80 -1.55 18.51 -7.39
N LEU A 81 -0.94 17.49 -7.98
CA LEU A 81 0.47 17.17 -7.76
C LEU A 81 1.38 18.17 -8.48
N GLU A 82 2.53 18.47 -7.89
CA GLU A 82 3.61 19.21 -8.54
C GLU A 82 4.35 18.31 -9.57
N PRO A 83 5.10 18.91 -10.51
CA PRO A 83 5.97 18.12 -11.38
C PRO A 83 6.89 17.19 -10.57
N ASP A 84 6.98 15.93 -10.99
CA ASP A 84 7.80 14.86 -10.38
C ASP A 84 7.47 14.52 -8.90
N GLU A 85 6.36 15.05 -8.37
CA GLU A 85 5.87 14.69 -7.05
C GLU A 85 5.12 13.36 -7.10
N LYS A 86 5.46 12.44 -6.18
CA LYS A 86 4.91 11.08 -6.12
C LYS A 86 4.09 10.87 -4.85
N VAL A 87 2.96 10.17 -4.97
CA VAL A 87 2.18 9.71 -3.81
C VAL A 87 2.90 8.52 -3.17
N THR A 88 3.20 8.64 -1.88
CA THR A 88 3.89 7.58 -1.11
C THR A 88 2.96 6.81 -0.18
N CYS A 89 1.91 7.46 0.33
CA CYS A 89 0.96 6.87 1.26
C CYS A 89 -0.46 7.40 1.01
N VAL A 90 -1.46 6.57 1.29
CA VAL A 90 -2.87 6.95 1.26
C VAL A 90 -3.51 6.59 2.60
N LEU A 91 -4.28 7.52 3.15
CA LEU A 91 -5.09 7.31 4.34
C LEU A 91 -6.54 7.63 4.02
N ILE A 92 -7.44 6.73 4.42
CA ILE A 92 -8.87 6.95 4.35
C ILE A 92 -9.36 7.57 5.65
N VAL A 93 -10.10 8.67 5.55
CA VAL A 93 -10.65 9.40 6.70
C VAL A 93 -12.16 9.53 6.51
N ARG A 94 -12.94 9.07 7.48
CA ARG A 94 -14.40 9.20 7.45
C ARG A 94 -14.81 10.67 7.39
N ASP A 95 -15.87 10.93 6.65
CA ASP A 95 -16.40 12.29 6.54
C ASP A 95 -16.83 12.84 7.92
N GLY A 96 -16.44 14.08 8.18
CA GLY A 96 -16.72 14.77 9.45
C GLY A 96 -15.90 14.32 10.65
N ASP A 97 -15.11 13.26 10.55
CA ASP A 97 -14.32 12.74 11.67
C ASP A 97 -12.89 13.29 11.67
N MET A 98 -12.69 14.42 12.31
CA MET A 98 -11.40 15.12 12.49
C MET A 98 -10.85 14.94 13.90
N SER A 99 -11.26 13.88 14.61
CA SER A 99 -10.78 13.57 15.97
C SER A 99 -9.48 12.77 15.96
N GLY A 100 -8.67 12.91 16.99
CA GLY A 100 -7.41 12.18 17.16
C GLY A 100 -6.22 12.83 16.47
N ASN A 101 -5.23 12.01 16.15
CA ASN A 101 -3.98 12.46 15.57
C ASN A 101 -3.63 11.68 14.29
N LEU A 102 -2.77 12.26 13.49
CA LEU A 102 -2.00 11.57 12.46
C LEU A 102 -0.58 11.35 12.96
N VAL A 103 -0.13 10.11 12.93
CA VAL A 103 1.26 9.78 13.20
C VAL A 103 1.91 9.34 11.90
N PHE A 104 2.94 10.08 11.52
CA PHE A 104 3.73 9.88 10.31
C PHE A 104 4.94 9.02 10.62
N ALA A 105 5.34 8.19 9.68
CA ALA A 105 6.61 7.49 9.72
C ALA A 105 7.31 7.57 8.36
N THR A 106 8.62 7.81 8.38
CA THR A 106 9.46 7.87 7.20
C THR A 106 10.19 6.54 6.96
N ARG A 107 10.71 6.34 5.76
CA ARG A 107 11.51 5.15 5.44
C ARG A 107 12.79 5.06 6.27
N ARG A 108 13.39 6.20 6.64
CA ARG A 108 14.58 6.23 7.51
C ARG A 108 14.25 6.13 9.01
N GLY A 109 12.97 5.92 9.35
CA GLY A 109 12.54 5.62 10.71
C GLY A 109 12.34 6.84 11.60
N GLU A 110 12.16 8.03 11.02
CA GLU A 110 11.65 9.17 11.73
C GLU A 110 10.13 9.09 11.90
N ILE A 111 9.61 9.61 12.99
CA ILE A 111 8.19 9.63 13.31
C ILE A 111 7.78 11.00 13.83
N LYS A 112 6.51 11.35 13.56
CA LYS A 112 5.93 12.62 13.97
C LYS A 112 4.46 12.45 14.28
N ARG A 113 3.95 13.17 15.28
CA ARG A 113 2.53 13.22 15.66
C ARG A 113 1.97 14.61 15.47
N THR A 114 0.84 14.73 14.77
CA THR A 114 0.14 16.00 14.51
C THR A 114 -1.36 15.79 14.70
N ALA A 115 -2.06 16.76 15.29
CA ALA A 115 -3.51 16.69 15.42
C ALA A 115 -4.17 16.65 14.02
N ILE A 116 -5.14 15.74 13.80
CA ILE A 116 -5.84 15.65 12.51
C ILE A 116 -6.61 16.94 12.19
N SER A 117 -7.07 17.67 13.20
CA SER A 117 -7.73 18.97 13.05
C SER A 117 -6.87 20.03 12.34
N ASP A 118 -5.54 19.91 12.39
CA ASP A 118 -4.62 20.77 11.64
C ASP A 118 -4.78 20.63 10.11
N PHE A 119 -5.46 19.57 9.65
CA PHE A 119 -5.73 19.27 8.26
C PHE A 119 -7.19 19.52 7.85
N ALA A 120 -8.03 20.08 8.74
CA ALA A 120 -9.45 20.33 8.45
C ALA A 120 -9.66 21.22 7.22
N HIS A 121 -8.79 22.23 7.02
CA HIS A 121 -8.87 23.19 5.92
C HIS A 121 -7.84 22.88 4.81
N LEU A 122 -7.87 21.65 4.29
CA LEU A 122 -7.04 21.25 3.15
C LEU A 122 -7.47 22.00 1.88
N ARG A 123 -6.55 22.77 1.31
CA ARG A 123 -6.73 23.51 0.04
C ARG A 123 -6.47 22.55 -1.15
N GLN A 124 -6.93 22.95 -2.35
CA GLN A 124 -6.75 22.12 -3.57
C GLN A 124 -5.26 21.86 -3.89
N ASN A 125 -4.39 22.82 -3.63
CA ASN A 125 -2.93 22.70 -3.81
C ASN A 125 -2.22 22.02 -2.63
N GLY A 126 -2.96 21.38 -1.73
CA GLY A 126 -2.43 20.61 -0.62
C GLY A 126 -1.87 21.44 0.53
N LEU A 127 -1.37 20.76 1.55
CA LEU A 127 -0.71 21.35 2.73
C LEU A 127 0.58 20.57 3.04
N LYS A 128 1.62 21.30 3.52
CA LYS A 128 2.82 20.66 4.09
C LYS A 128 2.44 19.89 5.35
N THR A 129 2.95 18.68 5.51
CA THR A 129 2.65 17.78 6.64
C THR A 129 3.84 17.55 7.54
N MET A 130 5.04 17.52 6.98
CA MET A 130 6.28 17.25 7.70
C MET A 130 7.45 17.91 6.99
N ASP A 131 8.44 18.34 7.74
CA ASP A 131 9.74 18.71 7.21
C ASP A 131 10.59 17.45 7.14
N LEU A 132 11.00 17.08 5.93
CA LEU A 132 11.74 15.85 5.67
C LEU A 132 13.23 16.13 5.55
N GLU A 133 14.05 15.21 6.05
CA GLU A 133 15.48 15.21 5.75
C GLU A 133 15.71 14.89 4.25
N GLU A 134 16.81 15.38 3.70
CA GLU A 134 17.16 15.14 2.30
C GLU A 134 17.27 13.63 2.00
N GLY A 135 16.56 13.19 0.97
CA GLY A 135 16.49 11.79 0.54
C GLY A 135 15.68 10.89 1.47
N ASP A 136 14.86 11.43 2.38
CA ASP A 136 13.86 10.67 3.13
C ASP A 136 12.45 10.96 2.59
N GLU A 137 11.51 10.03 2.81
CA GLU A 137 10.12 10.17 2.38
C GLU A 137 9.13 9.66 3.42
N ILE A 138 7.94 10.24 3.44
CA ILE A 138 6.83 9.70 4.24
C ILE A 138 6.41 8.37 3.62
N GLY A 139 6.61 7.28 4.35
CA GLY A 139 6.18 5.95 3.91
C GLY A 139 4.79 5.58 4.42
N TRP A 140 4.44 6.03 5.62
CA TRP A 140 3.18 5.64 6.29
C TRP A 140 2.61 6.79 7.10
N VAL A 141 1.28 6.81 7.15
CA VAL A 141 0.51 7.68 8.02
C VAL A 141 -0.57 6.83 8.67
N VAL A 142 -0.66 6.89 10.00
CA VAL A 142 -1.63 6.15 10.79
C VAL A 142 -2.46 7.15 11.59
N ARG A 143 -3.77 6.97 11.58
CA ARG A 143 -4.66 7.70 12.47
C ARG A 143 -4.67 7.04 13.85
N THR A 144 -4.63 7.87 14.90
CA THR A 144 -4.54 7.41 16.28
C THR A 144 -5.47 8.20 17.20
N SER A 145 -5.83 7.57 18.33
CA SER A 145 -6.71 8.15 19.34
C SER A 145 -6.01 9.12 20.29
N GLY A 146 -4.69 9.04 20.39
CA GLY A 146 -3.89 9.78 21.37
C GLY A 146 -3.26 8.89 22.45
N ASN A 147 -3.68 7.63 22.54
CA ASN A 147 -3.18 6.67 23.51
C ASN A 147 -2.92 5.29 22.90
N ASP A 148 -2.60 5.23 21.63
CA ASP A 148 -2.39 3.98 20.92
C ASP A 148 -0.96 3.45 21.11
N ARG A 149 -0.83 2.15 21.05
CA ARG A 149 0.46 1.49 20.87
C ARG A 149 0.74 1.34 19.40
N LEU A 150 1.93 1.75 18.98
CA LEU A 150 2.37 1.76 17.59
C LEU A 150 3.62 0.92 17.40
N ALA A 151 3.84 0.42 16.19
CA ALA A 151 5.05 -0.32 15.86
C ALA A 151 5.60 0.03 14.48
N LEU A 152 6.93 0.10 14.39
CA LEU A 152 7.71 0.13 13.16
C LEU A 152 8.26 -1.28 12.89
N VAL A 153 8.27 -1.68 11.62
CA VAL A 153 8.86 -2.93 11.14
C VAL A 153 9.86 -2.62 10.04
N THR A 154 11.03 -3.28 10.06
CA THR A 154 12.09 -3.04 9.07
C THR A 154 12.26 -4.19 8.08
N ALA A 155 12.88 -3.90 6.94
CA ALA A 155 13.19 -4.87 5.89
C ALA A 155 14.04 -6.05 6.41
N ARG A 156 14.94 -5.78 7.35
CA ARG A 156 15.76 -6.82 8.01
C ARG A 156 15.06 -7.53 9.16
N GLY A 157 13.75 -7.34 9.30
CA GLY A 157 12.91 -8.07 10.23
C GLY A 157 13.05 -7.64 11.68
N MET A 158 13.46 -6.41 11.94
CA MET A 158 13.39 -5.80 13.27
C MET A 158 12.03 -5.13 13.48
N SER A 159 11.61 -4.98 14.73
CA SER A 159 10.41 -4.21 15.09
C SER A 159 10.59 -3.54 16.43
N ILE A 160 10.13 -2.31 16.53
CA ILE A 160 10.02 -1.58 17.79
C ILE A 160 8.57 -1.17 18.01
N SER A 161 8.06 -1.41 19.22
CA SER A 161 6.73 -0.94 19.58
C SER A 161 6.80 -0.03 20.79
N PHE A 162 6.09 1.09 20.73
CA PHE A 162 6.10 2.16 21.71
C PHE A 162 4.70 2.76 21.88
N HIS A 163 4.49 3.53 22.93
CA HIS A 163 3.26 4.29 23.13
C HIS A 163 3.29 5.58 22.32
N GLU A 164 2.16 5.93 21.73
CA GLU A 164 1.96 7.21 21.03
C GLU A 164 2.25 8.41 21.94
N SER A 165 2.01 8.29 23.24
CA SER A 165 2.33 9.32 24.24
C SER A 165 3.81 9.67 24.33
N ASP A 166 4.72 8.79 23.86
CA ASP A 166 6.15 9.08 23.74
C ASP A 166 6.44 10.16 22.66
N LEU A 167 5.43 10.51 21.85
CA LEU A 167 5.48 11.51 20.80
C LEU A 167 4.72 12.76 21.24
N ARG A 168 5.45 13.89 21.37
CA ARG A 168 4.80 15.19 21.53
C ARG A 168 4.00 15.52 20.27
N VAL A 169 2.79 16.03 20.43
CA VAL A 169 2.02 16.63 19.33
C VAL A 169 2.76 17.86 18.83
N SER A 170 3.00 17.94 17.54
CA SER A 170 3.74 19.03 16.89
C SER A 170 3.00 19.56 15.67
N GLY A 171 3.25 20.81 15.31
CA GLY A 171 2.64 21.45 14.16
C GLY A 171 3.05 20.81 12.82
N ARG A 172 2.30 21.05 11.77
CA ARG A 172 2.46 20.43 10.44
C ARG A 172 3.85 20.59 9.83
N THR A 173 4.50 21.72 10.04
CA THR A 173 5.78 22.07 9.39
C THR A 173 7.03 21.69 10.19
N SER A 174 6.87 21.01 11.34
CA SER A 174 8.04 20.52 12.11
C SER A 174 8.61 19.25 11.49
N GLY A 175 9.88 18.98 11.76
CA GLY A 175 10.53 17.70 11.45
C GLY A 175 10.06 16.56 12.35
N GLY A 176 10.54 15.34 12.07
CA GLY A 176 10.32 14.15 12.86
C GLY A 176 11.28 14.01 14.04
N VAL A 177 11.09 12.92 14.77
CA VAL A 177 12.00 12.45 15.80
C VAL A 177 12.27 10.97 15.54
N ARG A 178 13.43 10.48 15.94
CA ARG A 178 13.78 9.07 15.75
C ARG A 178 12.78 8.13 16.38
N GLY A 179 12.14 7.29 15.54
CA GLY A 179 11.24 6.21 15.92
C GLY A 179 11.97 4.90 16.17
N ILE A 180 12.89 4.54 15.26
CA ILE A 180 13.73 3.36 15.33
C ILE A 180 15.17 3.71 14.93
N ARG A 181 16.14 3.01 15.49
CA ARG A 181 17.54 3.08 15.04
C ARG A 181 17.78 1.95 14.05
N LEU A 182 17.91 2.29 12.79
CA LEU A 182 18.22 1.38 11.70
C LEU A 182 19.71 1.02 11.69
N ASP A 183 20.03 -0.20 11.30
CA ASP A 183 21.38 -0.58 10.90
C ASP A 183 21.62 -0.13 9.45
N GLU A 184 22.88 -0.05 9.03
CA GLU A 184 23.25 0.40 7.68
C GLU A 184 22.56 -0.47 6.61
N GLY A 185 21.93 0.18 5.63
CA GLY A 185 21.18 -0.47 4.55
C GLY A 185 19.88 -1.16 5.00
N ASP A 186 19.35 -0.88 6.20
CA ASP A 186 18.02 -1.27 6.62
C ASP A 186 17.05 -0.09 6.44
N GLU A 187 15.79 -0.38 6.22
CA GLU A 187 14.74 0.62 6.10
C GLU A 187 13.45 0.17 6.79
N VAL A 188 12.60 1.12 7.13
CA VAL A 188 11.23 0.83 7.57
C VAL A 188 10.42 0.35 6.37
N VAL A 189 9.66 -0.72 6.56
CA VAL A 189 8.77 -1.28 5.52
C VAL A 189 7.30 -1.28 5.96
N SER A 190 7.03 -1.04 7.24
CA SER A 190 5.66 -0.85 7.72
C SER A 190 5.64 -0.08 9.03
N PHE A 191 4.59 0.71 9.20
CA PHE A 191 4.23 1.39 10.43
C PHE A 191 2.76 1.15 10.73
N VAL A 192 2.46 0.53 11.87
CA VAL A 192 1.12 0.00 12.16
C VAL A 192 0.71 0.22 13.61
N PRO A 193 -0.60 0.35 13.91
CA PRO A 193 -1.11 0.30 15.27
C PRO A 193 -0.99 -1.12 15.84
N CYS A 194 -0.95 -1.25 17.16
CA CYS A 194 -0.91 -2.53 17.87
C CYS A 194 -2.17 -2.68 18.73
N PRO A 195 -3.33 -3.03 18.16
CA PRO A 195 -4.57 -3.15 18.90
C PRO A 195 -4.50 -4.25 19.96
N PRO A 196 -5.21 -4.10 21.10
CA PRO A 196 -5.35 -5.14 22.09
C PRO A 196 -5.92 -6.43 21.49
N GLY A 197 -5.35 -7.58 21.84
CA GLY A 197 -5.78 -8.87 21.28
C GLY A 197 -5.35 -9.13 19.85
N GLY A 198 -4.83 -8.13 19.15
CA GLY A 198 -4.42 -8.23 17.76
C GLY A 198 -3.06 -8.91 17.56
N SER A 199 -2.68 -9.01 16.29
CA SER A 199 -1.44 -9.66 15.86
C SER A 199 -0.78 -8.88 14.73
N LEU A 200 0.52 -9.05 14.58
CA LEU A 200 1.30 -8.63 13.42
C LEU A 200 1.34 -9.77 12.40
N VAL A 201 0.86 -9.53 11.19
CA VAL A 201 1.13 -10.37 10.03
C VAL A 201 2.24 -9.70 9.23
N LEU A 202 3.29 -10.43 8.90
CA LEU A 202 4.38 -9.97 8.06
C LEU A 202 4.64 -10.94 6.92
N ILE A 203 5.13 -10.41 5.80
CA ILE A 203 5.47 -11.18 4.61
C ILE A 203 6.82 -10.73 4.04
N GLY A 204 7.61 -11.70 3.62
CA GLY A 204 8.85 -11.47 2.86
C GLY A 204 8.60 -11.47 1.37
N GLN A 205 9.55 -10.92 0.61
CA GLN A 205 9.48 -10.78 -0.86
C GLN A 205 9.18 -12.11 -1.57
N ASN A 206 9.63 -13.25 -1.02
CA ASN A 206 9.41 -14.57 -1.59
C ASN A 206 8.07 -15.22 -1.19
N GLY A 207 7.14 -14.44 -0.60
CA GLY A 207 5.79 -14.88 -0.22
C GLY A 207 5.73 -15.78 1.01
N ILE A 208 6.78 -15.82 1.82
CA ILE A 208 6.78 -16.48 3.13
C ILE A 208 6.41 -15.46 4.20
N GLY A 209 5.44 -15.80 5.02
CA GLY A 209 5.01 -14.89 6.09
C GLY A 209 4.45 -15.63 7.29
N LYS A 210 4.02 -14.90 8.30
CA LYS A 210 3.51 -15.44 9.56
C LYS A 210 2.68 -14.41 10.31
N GLN A 211 1.89 -14.92 11.23
CA GLN A 211 1.17 -14.14 12.23
C GLN A 211 1.86 -14.27 13.60
N THR A 212 2.02 -13.16 14.31
CA THR A 212 2.59 -13.13 15.66
C THR A 212 1.77 -12.18 16.56
N PRO A 213 1.20 -12.66 17.67
CA PRO A 213 0.43 -11.82 18.58
C PRO A 213 1.25 -10.66 19.13
N TRP A 214 0.63 -9.48 19.27
CA TRP A 214 1.27 -8.30 19.83
C TRP A 214 1.74 -8.49 21.27
N SER A 215 1.14 -9.40 22.01
CA SER A 215 1.59 -9.79 23.36
C SER A 215 3.02 -10.36 23.40
N ARG A 216 3.54 -10.85 22.26
CA ARG A 216 4.92 -11.35 22.15
C ARG A 216 5.96 -10.25 21.86
N PHE A 217 5.51 -9.03 21.60
CA PHE A 217 6.39 -7.87 21.40
C PHE A 217 6.39 -7.04 22.68
N ARG A 218 7.57 -6.85 23.27
CA ARG A 218 7.68 -5.98 24.44
C ARG A 218 7.45 -4.53 24.06
N LEU A 219 6.77 -3.80 24.90
CA LEU A 219 6.68 -2.36 24.82
C LEU A 219 8.05 -1.75 25.13
N GLN A 220 8.47 -0.76 24.37
CA GLN A 220 9.75 -0.06 24.53
C GLN A 220 9.51 1.45 24.39
N THR A 221 10.50 2.26 24.72
CA THR A 221 10.56 3.65 24.30
C THR A 221 11.04 3.71 22.85
N ARG A 222 10.55 4.71 22.09
CA ARG A 222 10.99 4.95 20.70
C ARG A 222 12.49 5.18 20.56
N GLY A 223 13.03 5.08 19.36
CA GLY A 223 14.42 5.42 19.03
C GLY A 223 15.46 4.34 19.31
N GLY A 224 15.05 3.19 19.87
CA GLY A 224 15.90 2.00 20.05
C GLY A 224 16.02 1.16 18.77
N LYS A 225 16.81 0.07 18.83
CA LYS A 225 16.93 -0.92 17.73
C LYS A 225 15.70 -1.85 17.62
N GLY A 226 14.85 -1.91 18.64
CA GLY A 226 13.73 -2.84 18.67
C GLY A 226 14.12 -4.28 19.03
N VAL A 227 13.27 -5.22 18.61
CA VAL A 227 13.44 -6.67 18.77
C VAL A 227 13.25 -7.36 17.42
N ARG A 228 13.83 -8.53 17.25
CA ARG A 228 13.63 -9.33 16.05
C ARG A 228 12.17 -9.77 15.93
N ALA A 229 11.51 -9.40 14.84
CA ALA A 229 10.16 -9.81 14.46
C ALA A 229 10.17 -10.99 13.50
N ALA A 230 11.19 -11.11 12.65
CA ALA A 230 11.37 -12.20 11.71
C ALA A 230 12.84 -12.61 11.60
N ALA A 231 13.09 -13.88 11.26
CA ALA A 231 14.39 -14.33 10.78
C ALA A 231 14.42 -14.23 9.26
N ILE A 232 15.35 -13.43 8.74
CA ILE A 232 15.58 -13.26 7.31
C ILE A 232 16.54 -14.33 6.82
N ASN A 233 16.23 -14.95 5.70
CA ASN A 233 17.07 -15.92 4.98
C ASN A 233 16.67 -15.98 3.51
N ASP A 234 17.41 -16.69 2.68
CA ASP A 234 17.18 -16.80 1.23
C ASP A 234 15.77 -17.28 0.87
N ARG A 235 15.14 -18.06 1.73
CA ARG A 235 13.78 -18.56 1.51
C ARG A 235 12.72 -17.49 1.72
N THR A 236 12.88 -16.63 2.72
CA THR A 236 11.92 -15.54 3.03
C THR A 236 12.18 -14.31 2.20
N GLY A 237 13.44 -14.05 1.90
CA GLY A 237 13.87 -12.74 1.45
C GLY A 237 13.72 -11.66 2.51
N SER A 238 13.94 -10.41 2.17
CA SER A 238 13.67 -9.27 3.05
C SER A 238 12.17 -9.15 3.34
N ILE A 239 11.81 -8.60 4.50
CA ILE A 239 10.41 -8.24 4.78
C ILE A 239 10.05 -7.05 3.88
N VAL A 240 8.91 -7.16 3.20
CA VAL A 240 8.43 -6.13 2.28
C VAL A 240 7.18 -5.43 2.79
N ALA A 241 6.38 -6.14 3.60
CA ALA A 241 5.17 -5.56 4.19
C ALA A 241 4.82 -6.25 5.52
N ALA A 242 4.17 -5.49 6.38
CA ALA A 242 3.52 -6.00 7.57
C ALA A 242 2.22 -5.24 7.82
N VAL A 243 1.23 -5.93 8.32
CA VAL A 243 -0.08 -5.36 8.68
C VAL A 243 -0.45 -5.80 10.07
N SER A 244 -1.09 -4.92 10.81
CA SER A 244 -1.71 -5.27 12.08
C SER A 244 -3.13 -5.76 11.83
N ILE A 245 -3.50 -6.84 12.47
CA ILE A 245 -4.84 -7.41 12.43
C ILE A 245 -5.48 -7.40 13.80
N THR A 246 -6.78 -7.22 13.82
CA THR A 246 -7.66 -7.39 14.97
C THR A 246 -8.30 -8.78 14.95
N PRO A 247 -8.98 -9.22 16.01
CA PRO A 247 -9.78 -10.46 15.98
C PRO A 247 -10.97 -10.41 14.99
N GLU A 248 -11.37 -9.21 14.56
CA GLU A 248 -12.49 -8.98 13.64
C GLU A 248 -12.05 -9.08 12.16
N ASP A 249 -10.76 -8.99 11.88
CA ASP A 249 -10.23 -9.14 10.53
C ASP A 249 -10.31 -10.60 10.08
N THR A 250 -11.01 -10.84 9.00
CA THR A 250 -11.25 -12.18 8.45
C THR A 250 -10.40 -12.48 7.23
N ASP A 251 -10.11 -11.47 6.44
CA ASP A 251 -9.45 -11.59 5.15
C ASP A 251 -8.11 -10.86 5.10
N LEU A 252 -7.21 -11.42 4.32
CA LEU A 252 -5.91 -10.86 3.98
C LEU A 252 -5.73 -10.84 2.47
N MET A 253 -5.17 -9.77 1.95
CA MET A 253 -4.73 -9.67 0.55
C MET A 253 -3.24 -9.44 0.47
N ALA A 254 -2.57 -10.22 -0.38
CA ALA A 254 -1.17 -10.01 -0.74
C ALA A 254 -1.08 -9.75 -2.24
N ILE A 255 -0.17 -8.83 -2.61
CA ILE A 255 -0.01 -8.36 -3.99
C ILE A 255 1.45 -8.46 -4.38
N THR A 256 1.70 -8.93 -5.62
CA THR A 256 3.04 -8.95 -6.20
C THR A 256 3.31 -7.71 -7.04
N ARG A 257 4.58 -7.50 -7.37
CA ARG A 257 5.06 -6.44 -8.25
C ARG A 257 4.32 -6.43 -9.59
N ASN A 258 4.07 -7.59 -10.17
CA ASN A 258 3.39 -7.75 -11.45
C ASN A 258 1.84 -7.66 -11.34
N GLY A 259 1.31 -7.23 -10.18
CA GLY A 259 -0.13 -7.02 -9.98
C GLY A 259 -0.93 -8.32 -9.77
N ILE A 260 -0.28 -9.41 -9.40
CA ILE A 260 -0.97 -10.64 -9.01
C ILE A 260 -1.46 -10.50 -7.58
N VAL A 261 -2.75 -10.73 -7.37
CA VAL A 261 -3.43 -10.59 -6.08
C VAL A 261 -3.90 -11.95 -5.59
N ILE A 262 -3.67 -12.24 -4.32
CA ILE A 262 -4.29 -13.35 -3.61
C ILE A 262 -5.11 -12.82 -2.42
N ARG A 263 -6.36 -13.24 -2.30
CA ARG A 263 -7.21 -13.04 -1.12
C ARG A 263 -7.36 -14.36 -0.38
N MET A 264 -7.11 -14.37 0.93
CA MET A 264 -7.19 -15.57 1.77
C MET A 264 -7.73 -15.22 3.15
N GLN A 265 -8.12 -16.23 3.92
CA GLN A 265 -8.51 -16.02 5.30
C GLN A 265 -7.29 -15.79 6.21
N VAL A 266 -7.43 -14.89 7.17
CA VAL A 266 -6.41 -14.65 8.21
C VAL A 266 -6.14 -15.93 9.01
N SER A 267 -7.18 -16.76 9.25
CA SER A 267 -7.10 -18.05 9.96
C SER A 267 -6.20 -19.07 9.28
N ASP A 268 -5.95 -18.95 7.97
CA ASP A 268 -5.03 -19.81 7.24
C ASP A 268 -3.57 -19.56 7.58
N ILE A 269 -3.26 -18.41 8.21
CA ILE A 269 -1.90 -18.02 8.53
C ILE A 269 -1.54 -18.51 9.92
N ARG A 270 -0.53 -19.37 9.99
CA ARG A 270 -0.10 -19.95 11.24
C ARG A 270 0.37 -18.88 12.24
N VAL A 271 -0.23 -18.90 13.43
CA VAL A 271 0.25 -18.10 14.57
C VAL A 271 1.52 -18.73 15.12
N CYS A 272 2.60 -17.96 15.22
CA CYS A 272 3.87 -18.46 15.70
C CYS A 272 4.72 -17.37 16.40
N GLY A 273 5.86 -17.76 16.91
CA GLY A 273 6.78 -16.86 17.62
C GLY A 273 7.51 -15.90 16.68
N ARG A 274 8.09 -14.84 17.26
CA ARG A 274 8.79 -13.78 16.54
C ARG A 274 9.91 -14.28 15.62
N VAL A 275 10.67 -15.28 16.01
CA VAL A 275 11.81 -15.83 15.24
C VAL A 275 11.46 -17.07 14.41
N ALA A 276 10.20 -17.50 14.41
CA ALA A 276 9.75 -18.63 13.60
C ALA A 276 9.83 -18.29 12.08
N ARG A 277 10.03 -19.32 11.27
CA ARG A 277 10.25 -19.19 9.81
C ARG A 277 8.97 -18.81 9.02
N GLY A 278 7.79 -19.02 9.61
CA GLY A 278 6.53 -18.75 8.92
C GLY A 278 6.11 -19.86 7.93
N VAL A 279 5.08 -19.54 7.15
CA VAL A 279 4.46 -20.42 6.14
C VAL A 279 4.39 -19.69 4.80
N ARG A 280 4.16 -20.42 3.73
CA ARG A 280 3.93 -19.84 2.41
C ARG A 280 2.53 -19.22 2.37
N ILE A 281 2.48 -17.91 2.24
CA ILE A 281 1.26 -17.11 2.08
C ILE A 281 0.91 -17.08 0.57
N MET A 282 1.88 -16.73 -0.26
CA MET A 282 1.73 -16.61 -1.71
C MET A 282 2.93 -17.26 -2.43
N ARG A 283 2.75 -17.62 -3.68
CA ARG A 283 3.84 -18.09 -4.56
C ARG A 283 3.99 -17.10 -5.71
N PRO A 284 4.89 -16.11 -5.60
CA PRO A 284 5.24 -15.27 -6.74
C PRO A 284 5.80 -16.12 -7.89
N ASP A 285 5.57 -15.70 -9.12
CA ASP A 285 6.20 -16.29 -10.30
C ASP A 285 7.71 -15.98 -10.33
N ALA A 286 8.46 -16.64 -11.20
CA ALA A 286 9.91 -16.40 -11.33
C ALA A 286 10.14 -14.92 -11.75
N GLY A 287 10.99 -14.24 -11.02
CA GLY A 287 11.28 -12.82 -11.24
C GLY A 287 10.24 -11.84 -10.65
N ASP A 288 9.15 -12.34 -10.06
CA ASP A 288 8.17 -11.52 -9.34
C ASP A 288 8.42 -11.58 -7.83
N GLU A 289 7.92 -10.58 -7.11
CA GLU A 289 8.02 -10.53 -5.65
C GLU A 289 6.78 -9.90 -5.02
N VAL A 290 6.48 -10.25 -3.79
CA VAL A 290 5.42 -9.59 -3.01
C VAL A 290 5.85 -8.17 -2.70
N VAL A 291 4.92 -7.22 -2.81
CA VAL A 291 5.17 -5.79 -2.54
C VAL A 291 4.19 -5.17 -1.55
N ALA A 292 3.00 -5.76 -1.37
CA ALA A 292 1.99 -5.22 -0.47
C ALA A 292 1.22 -6.31 0.27
N LEU A 293 0.70 -5.94 1.43
CA LEU A 293 -0.16 -6.76 2.29
C LEU A 293 -1.23 -5.87 2.90
N SER A 294 -2.48 -6.31 2.90
CA SER A 294 -3.61 -5.62 3.52
C SER A 294 -4.51 -6.61 4.24
N ALA A 295 -5.13 -6.19 5.33
CA ALA A 295 -6.11 -6.99 6.08
C ALA A 295 -7.42 -6.20 6.21
N PHE A 296 -8.53 -6.90 6.29
CA PHE A 296 -9.85 -6.30 6.40
C PHE A 296 -10.87 -7.27 7.02
N GLY A 297 -11.90 -6.69 7.64
CA GLY A 297 -13.04 -7.39 8.21
C GLY A 297 -14.20 -7.57 7.20
N PRO A 298 -15.36 -8.05 7.67
CA PRO A 298 -16.52 -8.37 6.83
C PRO A 298 -17.33 -7.15 6.35
N ASP A 299 -16.93 -5.93 6.64
CA ASP A 299 -17.65 -4.72 6.26
C ASP A 299 -17.67 -4.54 4.74
N ASN A 300 -18.83 -4.12 4.20
CA ASN A 300 -19.01 -3.80 2.77
C ASN A 300 -18.38 -2.44 2.44
N LEU A 301 -17.09 -2.44 2.21
CA LEU A 301 -16.32 -1.26 1.83
C LEU A 301 -15.67 -1.49 0.46
N ASP A 302 -15.51 -0.42 -0.33
CA ASP A 302 -14.84 -0.48 -1.62
C ASP A 302 -13.31 -0.57 -1.44
N PHE A 303 -12.64 -1.34 -2.28
CA PHE A 303 -11.18 -1.30 -2.38
C PHE A 303 -10.72 -0.06 -3.14
N VAL A 304 -9.76 0.65 -2.56
CA VAL A 304 -9.02 1.71 -3.22
C VAL A 304 -7.60 1.20 -3.50
N GLU A 305 -7.26 1.11 -4.78
CA GLU A 305 -5.91 0.79 -5.23
C GLU A 305 -5.18 2.04 -5.69
N VAL A 306 -3.92 2.13 -5.32
CA VAL A 306 -2.99 3.16 -5.80
C VAL A 306 -1.70 2.48 -6.23
N SER A 307 -1.30 2.71 -7.48
CA SER A 307 -0.04 2.26 -8.02
C SER A 307 1.02 3.36 -7.94
N ALA A 308 2.28 2.97 -7.80
CA ALA A 308 3.42 3.86 -7.91
C ALA A 308 4.17 3.55 -9.21
N PRO A 309 4.71 4.58 -9.91
CA PRO A 309 5.57 4.36 -11.05
C PRO A 309 6.84 3.62 -10.62
N VAL A 310 7.34 2.77 -11.50
CA VAL A 310 8.66 2.16 -11.39
C VAL A 310 9.66 3.15 -11.96
N GLU A 311 10.77 3.37 -11.29
CA GLU A 311 11.92 4.03 -11.88
C GLU A 311 12.49 3.07 -12.93
N LEU A 312 12.40 3.44 -14.22
CA LEU A 312 13.05 2.73 -15.31
C LEU A 312 14.54 3.03 -15.26
N ASP A 313 15.36 2.00 -15.36
CA ASP A 313 16.78 2.17 -15.63
C ASP A 313 16.92 2.83 -17.01
N PRO A 314 17.80 3.83 -17.19
CA PRO A 314 17.98 4.51 -18.48
C PRO A 314 18.30 3.57 -19.65
N GLU A 315 18.77 2.36 -19.38
CA GLU A 315 19.09 1.35 -20.40
C GLU A 315 17.84 0.68 -20.99
N ASP A 316 16.70 0.63 -20.27
CA ASP A 316 15.44 0.04 -20.76
C ASP A 316 14.69 0.92 -21.76
N LEU A 317 15.13 2.16 -21.97
CA LEU A 317 14.49 3.13 -22.91
C LEU A 317 14.98 2.99 -24.35
N LEU A 318 15.97 2.12 -24.63
CA LEU A 318 16.57 1.99 -25.95
C LEU A 318 16.10 0.79 -26.78
N GLU A 319 15.27 -0.09 -26.22
CA GLU A 319 14.69 -1.22 -26.95
C GLU A 319 13.17 -1.06 -27.17
N GLY A 320 12.77 -0.38 -28.21
CA GLY A 320 11.35 -0.41 -28.59
C GLY A 320 10.87 0.73 -29.46
N ASP A 321 11.29 0.77 -30.68
CA ASP A 321 10.42 1.14 -31.80
C ASP A 321 11.07 0.75 -33.14
N SER A 322 10.79 -0.45 -33.61
CA SER A 322 10.85 -0.79 -35.01
C SER A 322 9.44 -1.26 -35.41
N GLY A 323 8.58 -0.28 -35.67
CA GLY A 323 7.27 -0.51 -36.26
C GLY A 323 7.44 -1.07 -37.68
N ASP A 324 6.91 -2.24 -37.92
CA ASP A 324 6.70 -2.80 -39.23
C ASP A 324 5.32 -2.33 -39.72
N ASP A 325 5.34 -1.24 -40.48
CA ASP A 325 4.22 -0.77 -41.33
C ASP A 325 4.25 -1.59 -42.60
N SER A 326 3.50 -2.69 -42.68
CA SER A 326 3.12 -3.29 -43.95
C SER A 326 1.63 -3.08 -44.19
N ALA A 327 1.36 -2.06 -44.98
CA ALA A 327 0.11 -1.89 -45.68
C ALA A 327 -0.05 -3.02 -46.72
N ASP A 328 -1.11 -3.79 -46.65
CA ASP A 328 -1.59 -4.58 -47.76
C ASP A 328 -2.95 -4.04 -48.23
N ASP A 329 -2.86 -3.48 -49.43
CA ASP A 329 -3.90 -3.03 -50.33
C ASP A 329 -4.48 -4.27 -51.08
N ALA A 330 -5.79 -4.49 -51.04
CA ALA A 330 -6.46 -5.38 -51.95
C ALA A 330 -7.93 -5.00 -52.15
N SER A 331 -8.14 -4.23 -53.18
CA SER A 331 -9.19 -4.21 -54.22
C SER A 331 -10.52 -4.93 -53.99
N ALA A 332 -11.53 -4.14 -54.34
CA ALA A 332 -12.92 -4.48 -54.63
C ALA A 332 -13.05 -5.51 -55.76
N ASP A 333 -14.08 -6.30 -55.70
CA ASP A 333 -14.96 -6.63 -56.84
C ASP A 333 -16.26 -7.29 -56.34
N ASP A 334 -17.34 -6.60 -56.62
CA ASP A 334 -18.60 -6.92 -57.31
C ASP A 334 -19.15 -8.38 -57.17
N VAL A 335 -20.42 -8.52 -56.78
CA VAL A 335 -21.55 -8.99 -57.60
C VAL A 335 -22.85 -8.91 -56.79
N ALA A 336 -23.86 -8.38 -57.45
CA ALA A 336 -25.23 -8.14 -57.07
C ALA A 336 -26.13 -9.39 -57.15
N GLU A 337 -27.41 -9.18 -56.77
CA GLU A 337 -28.64 -9.98 -57.02
C GLU A 337 -28.95 -11.01 -55.93
N ASP A 338 -30.14 -11.19 -55.39
CA ASP A 338 -31.48 -10.91 -55.92
C ASP A 338 -32.54 -10.88 -54.80
N VAL A 339 -33.58 -10.16 -55.07
CA VAL A 339 -34.83 -9.93 -54.33
C VAL A 339 -35.69 -11.20 -54.33
N THR A 340 -36.37 -11.50 -53.19
CA THR A 340 -37.76 -11.93 -53.27
C THR A 340 -38.53 -11.67 -51.95
N VAL A 341 -39.71 -11.08 -52.16
CA VAL A 341 -40.74 -10.64 -51.19
C VAL A 341 -41.86 -11.70 -51.17
N THR A 342 -42.36 -11.97 -49.95
CA THR A 342 -43.76 -12.25 -49.57
C THR A 342 -44.44 -13.63 -49.97
N PRO A 343 -45.51 -13.99 -49.30
CA PRO A 343 -46.42 -13.23 -48.43
C PRO A 343 -46.33 -13.54 -46.93
#